data_c3980d51e330a85f38835b0a0772a23d
#
_entry.id   c3980d51e330a85f38835b0a0772a23d
#
_cell.length_a   1.000
_cell.length_b   1.000
_cell.length_c   1.000
_cell.angle_alpha   90.00
_cell.angle_beta   90.00
_cell.angle_gamma   90.00
#
_symmetry.space_group_name_H-M   'P 1'
#
loop_
_entity.id
_entity.type
_entity.pdbx_description
1 polymer ?
#
loop_
_entity_poly.entity_id
_entity_poly.type
_entity_poly.pdbx_seq_one_letter_code
_entity_poly.pdbx_strand_id
1 'polypeptide(L)'
;MTINVERDYELVTLEVTGRLDTTTAPNLEAVINELSEDTKELVFDMAELEYISSAGIRVLLGAYKKMNSNRGIMRIEKANDIVREVFEMTGLLQMVGQE
;
A
#
# COMPACT_ATOMS: atom_id res chain seq x y z
N MET A 1 -8.71 -11.62 -0.94
CA MET A 1 -7.91 -10.49 -1.42
C MET A 1 -7.07 -10.92 -2.62
N THR A 2 -6.96 -10.07 -3.60
CA THR A 2 -6.12 -10.30 -4.78
C THR A 2 -5.13 -9.15 -4.90
N ILE A 3 -3.90 -9.46 -5.27
CA ILE A 3 -2.86 -8.45 -5.47
C ILE A 3 -2.30 -8.63 -6.87
N ASN A 4 -2.48 -7.60 -7.72
CA ASN A 4 -1.85 -7.57 -9.03
C ASN A 4 -0.63 -6.66 -8.96
N VAL A 5 0.48 -7.16 -9.44
CA VAL A 5 1.76 -6.43 -9.40
C VAL A 5 2.13 -6.01 -10.82
N GLU A 6 2.29 -4.71 -11.02
CA GLU A 6 2.79 -4.18 -12.28
C GLU A 6 4.12 -3.50 -12.02
N ARG A 7 5.13 -3.86 -12.83
CA ARG A 7 6.48 -3.31 -12.68
C ARG A 7 6.88 -2.59 -13.95
N ASP A 8 7.40 -1.38 -13.78
CA ASP A 8 7.92 -0.56 -14.88
C ASP A 8 9.17 0.16 -14.38
N TYR A 9 10.34 -0.46 -14.62
CA TYR A 9 11.62 0.04 -14.10
C TYR A 9 11.58 0.18 -12.58
N GLU A 10 11.73 1.41 -12.06
CA GLU A 10 11.73 1.69 -10.63
C GLU A 10 10.35 1.89 -10.04
N LEU A 11 9.31 1.88 -10.89
CA LEU A 11 7.92 2.03 -10.47
C LEU A 11 7.27 0.66 -10.29
N VAL A 12 6.63 0.47 -9.15
CA VAL A 12 5.82 -0.72 -8.90
C VAL A 12 4.42 -0.26 -8.49
N THR A 13 3.41 -0.80 -9.16
CA THR A 13 2.01 -0.56 -8.81
C THR A 13 1.41 -1.84 -8.28
N LEU A 14 0.81 -1.76 -7.10
CA LEU A 14 0.11 -2.87 -6.46
C LEU A 14 -1.38 -2.57 -6.47
N GLU A 15 -2.14 -3.33 -7.26
CA GLU A 15 -3.59 -3.24 -7.25
C GLU A 15 -4.12 -4.24 -6.24
N VAL A 16 -4.72 -3.73 -5.15
CA VAL A 16 -5.18 -4.54 -4.04
C VAL A 16 -6.70 -4.56 -4.05
N THR A 17 -7.28 -5.76 -4.16
CA THR A 17 -8.74 -5.90 -4.23
C THR A 17 -9.28 -6.71 -3.05
N GLY A 18 -10.51 -6.41 -2.64
CA GLY A 18 -11.19 -7.14 -1.59
C GLY A 18 -10.92 -6.58 -0.20
N ARG A 19 -10.62 -7.45 0.73
CA ARG A 19 -10.44 -7.06 2.15
C ARG A 19 -8.99 -7.23 2.57
N LEU A 20 -8.43 -6.18 3.13
CA LEU A 20 -7.09 -6.20 3.72
C LEU A 20 -7.26 -6.23 5.24
N ASP A 21 -7.21 -7.42 5.81
CA ASP A 21 -7.46 -7.65 7.24
C ASP A 21 -6.37 -8.55 7.83
N THR A 22 -6.59 -9.04 9.05
CA THR A 22 -5.62 -9.85 9.77
C THR A 22 -5.23 -11.12 9.01
N THR A 23 -6.18 -11.73 8.28
CA THR A 23 -5.93 -12.96 7.52
C THR A 23 -5.16 -12.72 6.23
N THR A 24 -5.38 -11.57 5.58
CA THR A 24 -4.82 -11.29 4.26
C THR A 24 -3.58 -10.39 4.31
N ALA A 25 -3.41 -9.63 5.39
CA ALA A 25 -2.26 -8.73 5.54
C ALA A 25 -0.90 -9.43 5.33
N PRO A 26 -0.67 -10.67 5.81
CA PRO A 26 0.60 -11.35 5.55
C PRO A 26 0.90 -11.56 4.07
N ASN A 27 -0.12 -11.70 3.24
CA ASN A 27 0.07 -11.88 1.79
C ASN A 27 0.62 -10.60 1.16
N LEU A 28 0.08 -9.46 1.56
CA LEU A 28 0.57 -8.18 1.06
C LEU A 28 1.98 -7.89 1.59
N GLU A 29 2.22 -8.19 2.86
CA GLU A 29 3.54 -8.02 3.46
C GLU A 29 4.61 -8.80 2.70
N ALA A 30 4.29 -10.05 2.30
CA ALA A 30 5.22 -10.87 1.54
C ALA A 30 5.58 -10.23 0.19
N VAL A 31 4.59 -9.65 -0.50
CA VAL A 31 4.84 -8.96 -1.76
C VAL A 31 5.74 -7.75 -1.55
N ILE A 32 5.49 -6.96 -0.51
CA ILE A 32 6.28 -5.78 -0.19
C ILE A 32 7.72 -6.17 0.15
N ASN A 33 7.90 -7.24 0.90
CA ASN A 33 9.22 -7.71 1.29
C ASN A 33 10.07 -8.18 0.11
N GLU A 34 9.43 -8.56 -1.00
CA GLU A 34 10.14 -8.98 -2.22
C GLU A 34 10.56 -7.80 -3.11
N LEU A 35 10.12 -6.59 -2.81
CA LEU A 35 10.50 -5.43 -3.61
C LEU A 35 11.99 -5.15 -3.46
N SER A 36 12.66 -4.86 -4.58
CA SER A 36 14.09 -4.58 -4.57
C SER A 36 14.40 -3.20 -4.01
N GLU A 37 15.65 -2.98 -3.64
CA GLU A 37 16.14 -1.68 -3.19
C GLU A 37 16.06 -0.63 -4.30
N ASP A 38 15.96 -1.06 -5.55
CA ASP A 38 15.85 -0.18 -6.70
C ASP A 38 14.44 0.36 -6.92
N THR A 39 13.45 -0.16 -6.17
CA THR A 39 12.10 0.38 -6.25
C THR A 39 12.08 1.78 -5.66
N LYS A 40 11.80 2.78 -6.49
CA LYS A 40 11.81 4.20 -6.08
C LYS A 40 10.43 4.82 -6.01
N GLU A 41 9.43 4.17 -6.60
CA GLU A 41 8.05 4.64 -6.52
C GLU A 41 7.14 3.43 -6.34
N LEU A 42 6.39 3.43 -5.26
CA LEU A 42 5.42 2.38 -4.95
C LEU A 42 4.03 3.00 -4.91
N VAL A 43 3.16 2.52 -5.78
CA VAL A 43 1.79 3.00 -5.87
C VAL A 43 0.84 1.89 -5.47
N PHE A 44 -0.04 2.17 -4.53
CA PHE A 44 -1.15 1.29 -4.18
C PHE A 44 -2.40 1.77 -4.88
N ASP A 45 -2.92 0.99 -5.81
CA ASP A 45 -4.20 1.24 -6.45
C ASP A 45 -5.27 0.52 -5.61
N MET A 46 -6.10 1.30 -4.95
CA MET A 46 -7.10 0.79 -4.02
C MET A 46 -8.53 0.95 -4.50
N ALA A 47 -8.72 1.09 -5.82
CA ALA A 47 -10.06 1.27 -6.39
C ALA A 47 -11.03 0.16 -5.96
N GLU A 48 -10.53 -1.07 -5.83
CA GLU A 48 -11.35 -2.24 -5.52
C GLU A 48 -11.12 -2.76 -4.10
N LEU A 49 -10.47 -1.99 -3.24
CA LEU A 49 -10.32 -2.35 -1.84
C LEU A 49 -11.58 -1.99 -1.09
N GLU A 50 -12.20 -2.97 -0.44
CA GLU A 50 -13.49 -2.79 0.24
C GLU A 50 -13.34 -2.48 1.72
N TYR A 51 -12.25 -2.94 2.34
CA TYR A 51 -12.06 -2.83 3.77
C TYR A 51 -10.59 -2.93 4.15
N ILE A 52 -10.19 -2.18 5.17
CA ILE A 52 -8.85 -2.27 5.73
C ILE A 52 -8.93 -2.27 7.25
N SER A 53 -8.17 -3.19 7.87
CA SER A 53 -8.06 -3.29 9.33
C SER A 53 -6.75 -2.67 9.82
N SER A 54 -6.58 -2.65 11.14
CA SER A 54 -5.32 -2.18 11.75
C SER A 54 -4.13 -3.02 11.30
N ALA A 55 -4.32 -4.31 11.04
CA ALA A 55 -3.25 -5.16 10.52
C ALA A 55 -2.82 -4.71 9.12
N GLY A 56 -3.79 -4.32 8.28
CA GLY A 56 -3.49 -3.76 6.96
C GLY A 56 -2.77 -2.44 7.04
N ILE A 57 -3.21 -1.56 7.93
CA ILE A 57 -2.53 -0.27 8.14
C ILE A 57 -1.08 -0.49 8.54
N ARG A 58 -0.82 -1.46 9.42
CA ARG A 58 0.55 -1.77 9.84
C ARG A 58 1.42 -2.20 8.66
N VAL A 59 0.88 -2.99 7.75
CA VAL A 59 1.61 -3.41 6.56
C VAL A 59 1.92 -2.21 5.66
N LEU A 60 0.98 -1.29 5.49
CA LEU A 60 1.21 -0.08 4.70
C LEU A 60 2.26 0.82 5.34
N LEU A 61 2.28 0.92 6.67
CA LEU A 61 3.33 1.67 7.37
C LEU A 61 4.69 1.03 7.16
N GLY A 62 4.75 -0.30 7.16
CA GLY A 62 5.99 -1.03 6.84
C GLY A 62 6.47 -0.75 5.43
N ALA A 63 5.54 -0.70 4.47
CA ALA A 63 5.86 -0.35 3.09
C ALA A 63 6.43 1.06 2.99
N TYR A 64 5.84 2.00 3.72
CA TYR A 64 6.31 3.38 3.76
C TYR A 64 7.75 3.46 4.27
N LYS A 65 8.05 2.73 5.37
CA LYS A 65 9.40 2.68 5.92
C LYS A 65 10.39 2.10 4.92
N LYS A 66 10.00 1.04 4.21
CA LYS A 66 10.84 0.43 3.20
C LYS A 66 11.17 1.41 2.07
N MET A 67 10.15 2.14 1.60
CA MET A 67 10.36 3.12 0.53
C MET A 67 11.25 4.27 0.99
N ASN A 68 11.14 4.69 2.25
CA ASN A 68 12.07 5.68 2.81
C ASN A 68 13.50 5.15 2.82
N SER A 69 13.71 3.89 3.16
CA SER A 69 15.03 3.26 3.11
C SER A 69 15.59 3.24 1.69
N ASN A 70 14.71 3.03 0.72
CA ASN A 70 15.10 3.01 -0.69
C ASN A 70 15.30 4.43 -1.27
N ARG A 71 15.03 5.47 -0.47
CA ARG A 71 15.00 6.87 -0.92
C ARG A 71 13.96 7.10 -2.01
N GLY A 72 12.84 6.38 -1.89
CA GLY A 72 11.73 6.45 -2.81
C GLY A 72 10.50 7.09 -2.19
N ILE A 73 9.41 7.04 -2.94
CA ILE A 73 8.11 7.57 -2.50
C ILE A 73 7.05 6.49 -2.56
N MET A 74 6.01 6.68 -1.77
CA MET A 74 4.85 5.82 -1.76
C MET A 74 3.59 6.66 -1.97
N ARG A 75 2.68 6.20 -2.81
CA ARG A 75 1.40 6.86 -3.05
C ARG A 75 0.26 5.87 -2.92
N ILE A 76 -0.90 6.39 -2.54
CA ILE A 76 -2.15 5.64 -2.48
C ILE A 76 -3.12 6.34 -3.41
N GLU A 77 -3.69 5.59 -4.35
CA GLU A 77 -4.61 6.11 -5.36
C GLU A 77 -5.97 5.43 -5.27
N LYS A 78 -7.01 6.20 -5.57
CA LYS A 78 -8.37 5.68 -5.79
C LYS A 78 -9.02 5.03 -4.57
N ALA A 79 -8.57 5.35 -3.36
CA ALA A 79 -9.21 4.83 -2.15
C ALA A 79 -10.65 5.35 -2.06
N ASN A 80 -11.59 4.45 -1.73
CA ASN A 80 -12.97 4.87 -1.50
C ASN A 80 -13.10 5.64 -0.19
N ASP A 81 -14.27 6.23 0.06
CA ASP A 81 -14.47 7.11 1.21
C ASP A 81 -14.25 6.38 2.55
N ILE A 82 -14.65 5.13 2.64
CA ILE A 82 -14.50 4.35 3.87
C ILE A 82 -13.03 4.10 4.18
N VAL A 83 -12.29 3.66 3.19
CA VAL A 83 -10.85 3.39 3.32
C VAL A 83 -10.08 4.70 3.56
N ARG A 84 -10.44 5.76 2.84
CA ARG A 84 -9.83 7.07 3.02
C ARG A 84 -10.02 7.59 4.44
N GLU A 85 -11.21 7.39 5.03
CA GLU A 85 -11.47 7.81 6.39
C GLU A 85 -10.55 7.11 7.39
N VAL A 86 -10.31 5.81 7.20
CA VAL A 86 -9.37 5.07 8.04
C VAL A 86 -7.96 5.66 7.91
N PHE A 87 -7.54 6.01 6.70
CA PHE A 87 -6.24 6.64 6.47
C PHE A 87 -6.13 7.99 7.16
N GLU A 88 -7.19 8.79 7.13
CA GLU A 88 -7.21 10.08 7.81
C GLU A 88 -7.09 9.91 9.32
N MET A 89 -7.81 8.96 9.89
CA MET A 89 -7.79 8.71 11.34
C MET A 89 -6.42 8.23 11.82
N THR A 90 -5.68 7.53 10.98
CA THR A 90 -4.36 7.01 11.35
C THR A 90 -3.21 7.96 11.00
N GLY A 91 -3.49 9.03 10.28
CA GLY A 91 -2.46 9.97 9.82
C GLY A 91 -1.69 9.47 8.61
N LEU A 92 -2.08 8.33 8.03
CA LEU A 92 -1.36 7.73 6.91
C LEU A 92 -1.34 8.64 5.69
N LEU A 93 -2.42 9.36 5.41
CA LEU A 93 -2.49 10.27 4.26
C LEU A 93 -1.52 11.44 4.35
N GLN A 94 -1.08 11.80 5.56
CA GLN A 94 -0.10 12.85 5.75
C GLN A 94 1.32 12.38 5.49
N MET A 95 1.53 11.06 5.52
CA MET A 95 2.83 10.44 5.33
C MET A 95 3.10 10.07 3.88
N VAL A 96 2.05 9.81 3.10
CA VAL A 96 2.16 9.32 1.73
C VAL A 96 1.45 10.27 0.77
N GLY A 97 1.85 10.24 -0.50
CA GLY A 97 1.13 10.97 -1.54
C GLY A 97 -0.20 10.31 -1.84
N GLN A 98 -1.15 11.10 -2.33
CA GLN A 98 -2.47 10.58 -2.68
C GLN A 98 -3.02 11.28 -3.90
N GLU A 99 -3.94 10.58 -4.58
CA GLU A 99 -4.71 11.12 -5.69
C GLU A 99 -6.17 10.70 -5.58
#